data_2f5cfa51cb32cd000d8558b2b9dc2cff
#
_entry.id   2f5cfa51cb32cd000d8558b2b9dc2cff
#
_cell.length_a   1.000
_cell.length_b   1.000
_cell.length_c   1.000
_cell.angle_alpha   90.00
_cell.angle_beta   90.00
_cell.angle_gamma   90.00
#
_symmetry.space_group_name_H-M   'P 1'
#
loop_
_entity.id
_entity.type
_entity.pdbx_description
1 polymer ?
#
loop_
_entity_poly.entity_id
_entity_poly.type
_entity_poly.pdbx_seq_one_letter_code
_entity_poly.pdbx_strand_id
1 'polypeptide(L)'
;WDGRWYLRAYDDAGNPVCGGERIDALAQSWAVFAGLQSERCESAMQSVKERLIDWDAGVLRLLAPPFDGEADTVGYIAGYVPGVRENGGQYTHAACWTGIALAELGQVEDAWRALYALMPYTHAQTSEGARRYIVEPYVVAGDVYGTPPHTGRGGWTWYTGAAGWLAQFGLRLLGYERKGNFASLRALLP
;
A
#
# COMPACT_ATOMS: atom_id res chain seq x y z
N TRP A 1 5.72 -14.47 12.08
CA TRP A 1 4.29 -14.74 12.04
C TRP A 1 3.72 -14.65 13.45
N ASP A 2 2.68 -13.84 13.65
CA ASP A 2 2.04 -13.65 14.96
C ASP A 2 0.71 -14.41 15.13
N GLY A 3 0.35 -15.23 14.15
CA GLY A 3 -0.94 -15.94 14.07
C GLY A 3 -1.95 -15.31 13.10
N ARG A 4 -1.75 -14.05 12.71
CA ARG A 4 -2.64 -13.27 11.83
C ARG A 4 -1.91 -12.69 10.62
N TRP A 5 -0.69 -12.16 10.80
CA TRP A 5 0.14 -11.56 9.77
C TRP A 5 1.64 -11.71 10.07
N TYR A 6 2.50 -11.37 9.09
CA TYR A 6 3.95 -11.37 9.25
C TYR A 6 4.41 -10.10 9.95
N LEU A 7 5.30 -10.25 10.93
CA LEU A 7 5.94 -9.13 11.62
C LEU A 7 6.90 -8.41 10.68
N ARG A 8 7.01 -7.09 10.82
CA ARG A 8 7.86 -6.27 9.97
C ARG A 8 9.35 -6.58 10.14
N ALA A 9 9.82 -6.59 11.38
CA ALA A 9 11.23 -6.77 11.70
C ALA A 9 11.41 -7.20 13.16
N TYR A 10 12.63 -7.52 13.51
CA TYR A 10 13.08 -7.75 14.89
C TYR A 10 14.29 -6.85 15.16
N ASP A 11 14.44 -6.39 16.40
CA ASP A 11 15.64 -5.72 16.88
C ASP A 11 16.79 -6.72 17.11
N ASP A 12 17.99 -6.21 17.46
CA ASP A 12 19.17 -7.05 17.72
C ASP A 12 19.01 -7.98 18.94
N ALA A 13 18.07 -7.68 19.84
CA ALA A 13 17.72 -8.53 20.98
C ALA A 13 16.63 -9.57 20.65
N GLY A 14 16.09 -9.55 19.43
CA GLY A 14 15.03 -10.45 18.97
C GLY A 14 13.63 -10.01 19.34
N ASN A 15 13.43 -8.78 19.80
CA ASN A 15 12.09 -8.25 20.06
C ASN A 15 11.45 -7.78 18.76
N PRO A 16 10.13 -8.00 18.57
CA PRO A 16 9.46 -7.59 17.36
C PRO A 16 9.34 -6.05 17.28
N VAL A 17 9.78 -5.51 16.15
CA VAL A 17 9.44 -4.14 15.72
C VAL A 17 8.11 -4.21 14.97
N CYS A 18 7.15 -3.36 15.27
CA CYS A 18 5.77 -3.49 14.78
C CYS A 18 5.08 -4.78 15.26
N GLY A 19 5.20 -5.10 16.56
CA GLY A 19 4.44 -6.18 17.20
C GLY A 19 3.06 -5.74 17.69
N GLY A 20 2.32 -6.68 18.29
CA GLY A 20 1.00 -6.43 18.86
C GLY A 20 -0.06 -6.17 17.78
N GLU A 21 -0.78 -5.06 17.89
CA GLU A 21 -1.85 -4.70 16.95
C GLU A 21 -1.36 -3.98 15.69
N ARG A 22 -0.06 -3.70 15.56
CA ARG A 22 0.51 -2.97 14.41
C ARG A 22 0.80 -3.92 13.28
N ILE A 23 0.20 -3.65 12.12
CA ILE A 23 0.43 -4.36 10.87
C ILE A 23 1.14 -3.45 9.86
N ASP A 24 2.02 -4.03 9.04
CA ASP A 24 2.75 -3.34 7.98
C ASP A 24 2.49 -4.04 6.63
N ALA A 25 2.05 -3.30 5.63
CA ALA A 25 1.72 -3.83 4.31
C ALA A 25 2.93 -4.41 3.56
N LEU A 26 4.15 -3.92 3.84
CA LEU A 26 5.36 -4.42 3.17
C LEU A 26 5.58 -5.90 3.45
N ALA A 27 5.57 -6.29 4.72
CA ALA A 27 5.81 -7.67 5.11
C ALA A 27 4.79 -8.63 4.49
N GLN A 28 3.52 -8.21 4.38
CA GLN A 28 2.46 -9.02 3.82
C GLN A 28 2.59 -9.14 2.29
N SER A 29 2.78 -8.03 1.60
CA SER A 29 2.93 -8.01 0.14
C SER A 29 4.16 -8.82 -0.31
N TRP A 30 5.28 -8.66 0.37
CA TRP A 30 6.51 -9.38 0.02
C TRP A 30 6.49 -10.86 0.42
N ALA A 31 5.68 -11.26 1.41
CA ALA A 31 5.42 -12.66 1.69
C ALA A 31 4.73 -13.36 0.50
N VAL A 32 3.77 -12.68 -0.15
CA VAL A 32 3.12 -13.16 -1.37
C VAL A 32 4.14 -13.29 -2.50
N PHE A 33 4.93 -12.24 -2.77
CA PHE A 33 5.93 -12.27 -3.85
C PHE A 33 7.03 -13.31 -3.64
N ALA A 34 7.37 -13.61 -2.39
CA ALA A 34 8.32 -14.66 -2.03
C ALA A 34 7.73 -16.07 -2.13
N GLY A 35 6.45 -16.22 -2.44
CA GLY A 35 5.79 -17.51 -2.55
C GLY A 35 5.71 -18.29 -1.23
N LEU A 36 5.55 -17.58 -0.11
CA LEU A 36 5.38 -18.25 1.19
C LEU A 36 4.03 -18.98 1.25
N GLN A 37 3.79 -19.74 2.32
CA GLN A 37 2.56 -20.53 2.50
C GLN A 37 1.28 -19.75 2.16
N SER A 38 0.49 -20.22 1.17
CA SER A 38 -0.65 -19.49 0.61
C SER A 38 -1.70 -19.12 1.67
N GLU A 39 -2.06 -20.04 2.57
CA GLU A 39 -3.03 -19.79 3.64
C GLU A 39 -2.61 -18.63 4.56
N ARG A 40 -1.31 -18.54 4.88
CA ARG A 40 -0.79 -17.41 5.68
C ARG A 40 -0.79 -16.11 4.88
N CYS A 41 -0.46 -16.16 3.61
CA CYS A 41 -0.51 -15.01 2.73
C CYS A 41 -1.94 -14.50 2.57
N GLU A 42 -2.91 -15.37 2.38
CA GLU A 42 -4.34 -15.03 2.32
C GLU A 42 -4.82 -14.38 3.62
N SER A 43 -4.52 -14.99 4.78
CA SER A 43 -4.85 -14.44 6.10
C SER A 43 -4.20 -13.07 6.34
N ALA A 44 -2.93 -12.94 5.97
CA ALA A 44 -2.18 -11.69 6.11
C ALA A 44 -2.77 -10.58 5.22
N MET A 45 -3.07 -10.89 3.95
CA MET A 45 -3.67 -9.91 3.03
C MET A 45 -5.13 -9.59 3.38
N GLN A 46 -5.87 -10.51 3.98
CA GLN A 46 -7.17 -10.20 4.56
C GLN A 46 -7.03 -9.18 5.70
N SER A 47 -6.05 -9.35 6.59
CA SER A 47 -5.74 -8.38 7.65
C SER A 47 -5.31 -7.01 7.10
N VAL A 48 -4.58 -6.99 5.97
CA VAL A 48 -4.26 -5.74 5.24
C VAL A 48 -5.53 -5.04 4.79
N LYS A 49 -6.46 -5.76 4.15
CA LYS A 49 -7.73 -5.18 3.69
C LYS A 49 -8.53 -4.56 4.82
N GLU A 50 -8.63 -5.25 5.94
CA GLU A 50 -9.43 -4.83 7.09
C GLU A 50 -8.82 -3.66 7.86
N ARG A 51 -7.49 -3.59 7.94
CA ARG A 51 -6.80 -2.66 8.84
C ARG A 51 -6.11 -1.51 8.13
N LEU A 52 -5.67 -1.71 6.89
CA LEU A 52 -4.85 -0.75 6.18
C LEU A 52 -5.59 -0.06 5.03
N ILE A 53 -6.64 -0.66 4.47
CA ILE A 53 -7.34 -0.07 3.34
C ILE A 53 -8.60 0.65 3.81
N ASP A 54 -8.63 1.94 3.53
CA ASP A 54 -9.80 2.78 3.67
C ASP A 54 -10.42 2.95 2.27
N TRP A 55 -11.39 2.10 1.98
CA TRP A 55 -12.02 2.07 0.66
C TRP A 55 -12.85 3.32 0.34
N ASP A 56 -13.36 4.00 1.36
CA ASP A 56 -14.19 5.20 1.19
C ASP A 56 -13.32 6.43 0.92
N ALA A 57 -12.20 6.53 1.62
CA ALA A 57 -11.21 7.58 1.37
C ALA A 57 -10.29 7.28 0.17
N GLY A 58 -10.27 6.05 -0.33
CA GLY A 58 -9.35 5.60 -1.38
C GLY A 58 -7.89 5.61 -0.93
N VAL A 59 -7.60 5.20 0.31
CA VAL A 59 -6.26 5.25 0.91
C VAL A 59 -5.82 3.86 1.34
N LEU A 60 -4.65 3.42 0.86
CA LEU A 60 -3.99 2.18 1.23
C LEU A 60 -2.79 2.50 2.13
N ARG A 61 -2.98 2.43 3.44
CA ARG A 61 -1.94 2.78 4.42
C ARG A 61 -0.79 1.78 4.40
N LEU A 62 0.42 2.29 4.64
CA LEU A 62 1.60 1.43 4.77
C LEU A 62 1.59 0.63 6.06
N LEU A 63 1.26 1.27 7.17
CA LEU A 63 1.14 0.62 8.47
C LEU A 63 0.03 1.25 9.33
N ALA A 64 -0.51 0.48 10.28
CA ALA A 64 -1.46 0.95 11.27
C ALA A 64 -1.41 0.06 12.54
N PRO A 65 -1.62 0.66 13.73
CA PRO A 65 -1.61 2.09 13.99
C PRO A 65 -0.24 2.74 13.73
N PRO A 66 -0.18 4.05 13.43
CA PRO A 66 1.10 4.73 13.27
C PRO A 66 1.90 4.76 14.58
N PHE A 67 3.21 4.99 14.47
CA PHE A 67 4.06 5.25 15.63
C PHE A 67 3.78 6.65 16.19
N ASP A 68 3.77 6.76 17.52
CA ASP A 68 3.62 8.03 18.23
C ASP A 68 4.55 8.03 19.44
N GLY A 69 5.61 8.83 19.37
CA GLY A 69 6.61 8.95 20.45
C GLY A 69 7.59 7.77 20.61
N GLU A 70 7.67 6.84 19.66
CA GLU A 70 8.49 5.63 19.73
C GLU A 70 9.81 5.74 18.92
N ALA A 71 10.33 6.95 18.72
CA ALA A 71 11.46 7.20 17.81
C ALA A 71 12.72 6.41 18.13
N ASP A 72 12.99 6.16 19.41
CA ASP A 72 14.21 5.48 19.87
C ASP A 72 14.23 3.98 19.51
N THR A 73 13.08 3.40 19.22
CA THR A 73 12.94 1.96 18.95
C THR A 73 12.77 1.61 17.46
N VAL A 74 12.28 2.55 16.64
CA VAL A 74 11.92 2.27 15.25
C VAL A 74 12.61 3.17 14.23
N GLY A 75 13.47 4.06 14.67
CA GLY A 75 14.26 4.94 13.82
C GLY A 75 13.42 6.05 13.18
N TYR A 76 13.86 6.51 12.00
CA TYR A 76 13.33 7.72 11.35
C TYR A 76 11.82 7.70 11.02
N ILE A 77 11.22 6.52 10.90
CA ILE A 77 9.78 6.40 10.57
C ILE A 77 8.93 7.09 11.65
N ALA A 78 9.26 6.90 12.92
CA ALA A 78 8.55 7.55 14.02
C ALA A 78 8.81 9.08 14.10
N GLY A 79 9.76 9.60 13.33
CA GLY A 79 9.96 11.04 13.16
C GLY A 79 8.95 11.72 12.24
N TYR A 80 8.20 10.96 11.45
CA TYR A 80 7.07 11.51 10.70
C TYR A 80 5.83 11.61 11.56
N VAL A 81 5.06 12.66 11.34
CA VAL A 81 3.75 12.84 11.97
C VAL A 81 2.87 11.62 11.67
N PRO A 82 2.12 11.07 12.67
CA PRO A 82 1.18 10.00 12.44
C PRO A 82 0.25 10.26 11.24
N GLY A 83 0.16 9.30 10.34
CA GLY A 83 -0.63 9.39 9.12
C GLY A 83 0.09 9.98 7.91
N VAL A 84 1.38 10.29 8.02
CA VAL A 84 2.18 10.90 6.94
C VAL A 84 3.28 9.94 6.50
N ARG A 85 3.48 9.84 5.18
CA ARG A 85 4.50 8.97 4.57
C ARG A 85 4.45 7.54 5.12
N GLU A 86 5.63 6.98 5.49
CA GLU A 86 5.73 5.63 6.02
C GLU A 86 5.04 5.45 7.37
N ASN A 87 4.82 6.53 8.12
CA ASN A 87 4.19 6.46 9.44
C ASN A 87 2.65 6.52 9.37
N GLY A 88 2.05 5.52 8.75
CA GLY A 88 0.59 5.38 8.70
C GLY A 88 -0.09 6.14 7.56
N GLY A 89 0.68 6.78 6.66
CA GLY A 89 0.19 7.29 5.38
C GLY A 89 0.13 6.18 4.32
N GLN A 90 -0.45 6.49 3.17
CA GLN A 90 -0.26 5.72 1.96
C GLN A 90 1.09 6.09 1.36
N TYR A 91 2.06 5.21 1.42
CA TYR A 91 3.27 5.33 0.63
C TYR A 91 2.99 4.71 -0.73
N THR A 92 2.82 5.52 -1.76
CA THR A 92 2.10 5.09 -2.98
C THR A 92 2.76 3.92 -3.70
N HIS A 93 4.10 3.83 -3.77
CA HIS A 93 4.69 2.66 -4.39
C HIS A 93 4.47 1.36 -3.59
N ALA A 94 4.46 1.43 -2.26
CA ALA A 94 4.14 0.28 -1.42
C ALA A 94 2.65 -0.10 -1.53
N ALA A 95 1.77 0.88 -1.68
CA ALA A 95 0.35 0.63 -1.97
C ALA A 95 0.14 -0.09 -3.31
N CYS A 96 0.98 0.21 -4.33
CA CYS A 96 1.00 -0.57 -5.56
C CYS A 96 1.40 -2.04 -5.32
N TRP A 97 2.38 -2.30 -4.44
CA TRP A 97 2.73 -3.68 -4.08
C TRP A 97 1.57 -4.41 -3.40
N THR A 98 0.84 -3.73 -2.53
CA THR A 98 -0.38 -4.29 -1.92
C THR A 98 -1.40 -4.72 -2.98
N GLY A 99 -1.67 -3.84 -3.95
CA GLY A 99 -2.59 -4.17 -5.06
C GLY A 99 -2.09 -5.30 -5.94
N ILE A 100 -0.79 -5.35 -6.24
CA ILE A 100 -0.18 -6.46 -6.99
C ILE A 100 -0.29 -7.77 -6.20
N ALA A 101 -0.06 -7.76 -4.89
CA ALA A 101 -0.20 -8.94 -4.03
C ALA A 101 -1.64 -9.46 -4.00
N LEU A 102 -2.65 -8.58 -3.99
CA LEU A 102 -4.05 -8.97 -4.15
C LEU A 102 -4.29 -9.66 -5.49
N ALA A 103 -3.73 -9.14 -6.58
CA ALA A 103 -3.83 -9.74 -7.90
C ALA A 103 -3.17 -11.13 -7.97
N GLU A 104 -1.98 -11.30 -7.37
CA GLU A 104 -1.26 -12.59 -7.31
C GLU A 104 -2.04 -13.66 -6.54
N LEU A 105 -2.80 -13.28 -5.52
CA LEU A 105 -3.69 -14.17 -4.77
C LEU A 105 -5.04 -14.40 -5.45
N GLY A 106 -5.25 -13.88 -6.67
CA GLY A 106 -6.51 -14.03 -7.41
C GLY A 106 -7.66 -13.18 -6.88
N GLN A 107 -7.40 -12.22 -5.98
CA GLN A 107 -8.39 -11.27 -5.46
C GLN A 107 -8.57 -10.12 -6.44
N VAL A 108 -9.07 -10.45 -7.63
CA VAL A 108 -9.07 -9.59 -8.82
C VAL A 108 -9.89 -8.30 -8.62
N GLU A 109 -11.08 -8.42 -8.04
CA GLU A 109 -11.94 -7.25 -7.78
C GLU A 109 -11.28 -6.26 -6.82
N ASP A 110 -10.71 -6.74 -5.72
CA ASP A 110 -10.00 -5.90 -4.76
C ASP A 110 -8.75 -5.25 -5.38
N ALA A 111 -8.04 -5.99 -6.24
CA ALA A 111 -6.87 -5.46 -6.94
C ALA A 111 -7.26 -4.34 -7.93
N TRP A 112 -8.33 -4.49 -8.71
CA TRP A 112 -8.84 -3.43 -9.57
C TRP A 112 -9.33 -2.22 -8.79
N ARG A 113 -10.03 -2.46 -7.68
CA ARG A 113 -10.46 -1.39 -6.77
C ARG A 113 -9.28 -0.63 -6.17
N ALA A 114 -8.22 -1.35 -5.80
CA ALA A 114 -6.97 -0.74 -5.32
C ALA A 114 -6.29 0.09 -6.42
N LEU A 115 -6.16 -0.43 -7.64
CA LEU A 115 -5.63 0.36 -8.76
C LEU A 115 -6.43 1.64 -8.97
N TYR A 116 -7.75 1.54 -8.98
CA TYR A 116 -8.63 2.70 -9.15
C TYR A 116 -8.42 3.74 -8.03
N ALA A 117 -8.31 3.29 -6.77
CA ALA A 117 -8.05 4.16 -5.63
C ALA A 117 -6.69 4.89 -5.72
N LEU A 118 -5.69 4.29 -6.38
CA LEU A 118 -4.36 4.89 -6.55
C LEU A 118 -4.24 5.84 -7.74
N MET A 119 -5.23 5.86 -8.64
CA MET A 119 -5.21 6.74 -9.80
C MET A 119 -5.44 8.21 -9.38
N PRO A 120 -4.58 9.16 -9.77
CA PRO A 120 -4.68 10.55 -9.29
C PRO A 120 -6.01 11.22 -9.68
N TYR A 121 -6.55 10.91 -10.85
CA TYR A 121 -7.81 11.51 -11.31
C TYR A 121 -9.02 11.11 -10.46
N THR A 122 -9.01 9.95 -9.81
CA THR A 122 -10.15 9.48 -8.99
C THR A 122 -10.36 10.36 -7.75
N HIS A 123 -9.26 10.87 -7.19
CA HIS A 123 -9.31 11.79 -6.06
C HIS A 123 -9.86 13.18 -6.43
N ALA A 124 -9.85 13.54 -7.71
CA ALA A 124 -10.25 14.87 -8.20
C ALA A 124 -11.57 14.86 -9.00
N GLN A 125 -12.36 13.78 -8.96
CA GLN A 125 -13.63 13.68 -9.69
C GLN A 125 -14.71 14.63 -9.20
N THR A 126 -14.63 15.09 -7.96
CA THR A 126 -15.53 16.06 -7.37
C THR A 126 -14.76 17.28 -6.85
N SER A 127 -15.45 18.43 -6.75
CA SER A 127 -14.83 19.63 -6.18
C SER A 127 -14.38 19.42 -4.73
N GLU A 128 -15.06 18.60 -3.96
CA GLU A 128 -14.66 18.24 -2.60
C GLU A 128 -13.42 17.38 -2.60
N GLY A 129 -13.38 16.32 -3.42
CA GLY A 129 -12.23 15.46 -3.60
C GLY A 129 -10.99 16.23 -4.05
N ALA A 130 -11.12 17.12 -5.04
CA ALA A 130 -10.04 17.96 -5.51
C ALA A 130 -9.49 18.90 -4.42
N ARG A 131 -10.35 19.50 -3.58
CA ARG A 131 -9.92 20.31 -2.44
C ARG A 131 -9.24 19.51 -1.35
N ARG A 132 -9.62 18.24 -1.18
CA ARG A 132 -9.00 17.32 -0.22
C ARG A 132 -7.65 16.84 -0.72
N TYR A 133 -7.59 16.37 -1.96
CA TYR A 133 -6.38 15.82 -2.55
C TYR A 133 -5.30 16.86 -2.79
N ILE A 134 -5.68 18.07 -3.26
CA ILE A 134 -4.83 19.25 -3.55
C ILE A 134 -3.65 19.02 -4.50
N VAL A 135 -3.51 17.85 -5.09
CA VAL A 135 -2.52 17.54 -6.12
C VAL A 135 -3.18 17.58 -7.48
N GLU A 136 -2.41 17.88 -8.51
CA GLU A 136 -2.91 17.88 -9.89
C GLU A 136 -3.49 16.49 -10.27
N PRO A 137 -4.64 16.43 -10.97
CA PRO A 137 -5.34 15.18 -11.23
C PRO A 137 -4.62 14.21 -12.17
N TYR A 138 -3.49 14.60 -12.71
CA TYR A 138 -2.61 13.80 -13.59
C TYR A 138 -1.26 13.47 -12.96
N VAL A 139 -1.03 13.89 -11.70
CA VAL A 139 0.24 13.66 -10.98
C VAL A 139 0.04 12.62 -9.90
N VAL A 140 0.88 11.59 -9.91
CA VAL A 140 0.90 10.57 -8.85
C VAL A 140 1.58 11.16 -7.62
N ALA A 141 0.84 11.29 -6.52
CA ALA A 141 1.42 11.65 -5.24
C ALA A 141 2.31 10.54 -4.70
N GLY A 142 3.48 10.89 -4.19
CA GLY A 142 4.40 9.94 -3.55
C GLY A 142 3.84 9.37 -2.25
N ASP A 143 3.04 10.19 -1.54
CA ASP A 143 2.25 9.75 -0.41
C ASP A 143 0.88 10.44 -0.36
N VAL A 144 -0.08 9.80 0.31
CA VAL A 144 -1.38 10.36 0.65
C VAL A 144 -1.59 10.19 2.16
N TYR A 145 -2.06 11.25 2.82
CA TYR A 145 -2.21 11.23 4.27
C TYR A 145 -3.30 10.23 4.70
N GLY A 146 -2.99 9.43 5.72
CA GLY A 146 -3.78 8.28 6.13
C GLY A 146 -4.66 8.48 7.36
N THR A 147 -4.57 9.63 8.07
CA THR A 147 -5.28 9.87 9.32
C THR A 147 -6.02 11.21 9.33
N PRO A 148 -7.14 11.30 10.07
CA PRO A 148 -7.83 12.56 10.29
C PRO A 148 -6.92 13.63 10.95
N PRO A 149 -7.17 14.93 10.69
CA PRO A 149 -8.24 15.46 9.83
C PRO A 149 -7.87 15.51 8.34
N HIS A 150 -6.71 15.00 7.95
CA HIS A 150 -6.14 15.17 6.62
C HIS A 150 -6.20 13.90 5.75
N THR A 151 -7.00 12.91 6.11
CA THR A 151 -7.15 11.67 5.32
C THR A 151 -7.51 11.99 3.86
N GLY A 152 -6.75 11.41 2.92
CA GLY A 152 -6.94 11.62 1.49
C GLY A 152 -6.24 12.86 0.91
N ARG A 153 -5.49 13.63 1.72
CA ARG A 153 -4.66 14.73 1.22
C ARG A 153 -3.39 14.18 0.58
N GLY A 154 -3.09 14.57 -0.65
CA GLY A 154 -1.82 14.26 -1.30
C GLY A 154 -0.67 15.00 -0.62
N GLY A 155 0.44 14.28 -0.45
CA GLY A 155 1.69 14.79 0.08
C GLY A 155 2.62 15.30 -1.02
N TRP A 156 3.88 14.82 -1.05
CA TRP A 156 4.81 15.26 -2.10
C TRP A 156 4.52 14.57 -3.45
N THR A 157 4.91 15.25 -4.51
CA THR A 157 4.67 14.84 -5.90
C THR A 157 5.98 14.61 -6.65
N TRP A 158 5.86 14.23 -7.94
CA TRP A 158 7.01 14.00 -8.83
C TRP A 158 7.93 12.85 -8.39
N TYR A 159 7.37 11.90 -7.65
CA TYR A 159 8.07 10.71 -7.23
C TYR A 159 7.96 9.61 -8.31
N THR A 160 8.99 9.48 -9.12
CA THR A 160 9.02 8.55 -10.26
C THR A 160 8.85 7.08 -9.85
N GLY A 161 9.31 6.70 -8.65
CA GLY A 161 9.12 5.35 -8.11
C GLY A 161 7.65 4.98 -7.96
N ALA A 162 6.83 5.89 -7.44
CA ALA A 162 5.39 5.66 -7.32
C ALA A 162 4.72 5.51 -8.69
N ALA A 163 5.03 6.41 -9.63
CA ALA A 163 4.47 6.35 -10.98
C ALA A 163 4.91 5.09 -11.73
N GLY A 164 6.17 4.69 -11.60
CA GLY A 164 6.69 3.45 -12.19
C GLY A 164 5.97 2.20 -11.66
N TRP A 165 5.76 2.12 -10.35
CA TRP A 165 5.03 1.00 -9.74
C TRP A 165 3.55 1.02 -10.08
N LEU A 166 2.91 2.18 -10.20
CA LEU A 166 1.52 2.28 -10.65
C LEU A 166 1.37 1.75 -12.07
N ALA A 167 2.31 2.08 -12.97
CA ALA A 167 2.35 1.52 -14.32
C ALA A 167 2.53 -0.01 -14.31
N GLN A 168 3.45 -0.54 -13.47
CA GLN A 168 3.64 -1.98 -13.32
C GLN A 168 2.40 -2.68 -12.77
N PHE A 169 1.69 -2.06 -11.84
CA PHE A 169 0.44 -2.59 -11.31
C PHE A 169 -0.64 -2.69 -12.40
N GLY A 170 -0.82 -1.62 -13.18
CA GLY A 170 -1.74 -1.63 -14.33
C GLY A 170 -1.38 -2.73 -15.34
N LEU A 171 -0.12 -2.86 -15.71
CA LEU A 171 0.35 -3.92 -16.61
C LEU A 171 0.09 -5.32 -16.04
N ARG A 172 0.23 -5.51 -14.72
CA ARG A 172 -0.05 -6.80 -14.07
C ARG A 172 -1.53 -7.16 -14.18
N LEU A 173 -2.44 -6.22 -13.95
CA LEU A 173 -3.89 -6.46 -14.09
C LEU A 173 -4.30 -6.70 -15.55
N LEU A 174 -3.66 -6.01 -16.48
CA LEU A 174 -3.83 -6.29 -17.92
C LEU A 174 -3.18 -7.61 -18.35
N GLY A 175 -2.44 -8.26 -17.42
CA GLY A 175 -1.82 -9.57 -17.64
C GLY A 175 -0.66 -9.54 -18.61
N TYR A 176 -0.05 -8.38 -18.83
CA TYR A 176 1.14 -8.28 -19.64
C TYR A 176 2.37 -8.73 -18.85
N GLU A 177 3.01 -9.76 -19.33
CA GLU A 177 4.27 -10.27 -18.79
C GLU A 177 5.31 -10.40 -19.91
N ARG A 178 6.52 -9.92 -19.65
CA ARG A 178 7.65 -10.08 -20.55
C ARG A 178 8.79 -10.83 -19.86
N LYS A 179 9.20 -11.95 -20.47
CA LYS A 179 10.37 -12.75 -20.05
C LYS A 179 11.36 -12.85 -21.23
N GLY A 180 12.42 -12.07 -21.17
CA GLY A 180 13.41 -12.00 -22.26
C GLY A 180 12.77 -11.51 -23.56
N ASN A 181 12.79 -12.35 -24.59
CA ASN A 181 12.22 -12.07 -25.91
C ASN A 181 10.74 -12.53 -26.07
N PHE A 182 10.17 -13.10 -25.04
CA PHE A 182 8.78 -13.54 -25.04
C PHE A 182 7.89 -12.56 -24.29
N ALA A 183 6.70 -12.32 -24.80
CA ALA A 183 5.65 -11.58 -24.12
C ALA A 183 4.36 -12.43 -24.12
N SER A 184 3.66 -12.40 -23.00
CA SER A 184 2.33 -13.01 -22.86
C SER A 184 1.32 -11.96 -22.40
N LEU A 185 0.06 -12.19 -22.74
CA LEU A 185 -1.05 -11.36 -22.31
C LEU A 185 -2.14 -12.27 -21.74
N ARG A 186 -2.41 -12.13 -20.45
CA ARG A 186 -3.47 -12.87 -19.76
C ARG A 186 -4.15 -11.94 -18.75
N ALA A 187 -5.11 -11.16 -19.23
CA ALA A 187 -5.78 -10.16 -18.42
C ALA A 187 -6.49 -10.79 -17.22
N LEU A 188 -6.34 -10.14 -16.07
CA LEU A 188 -7.10 -10.39 -14.86
C LEU A 188 -8.29 -9.41 -14.89
N LEU A 189 -9.41 -9.83 -15.39
CA LEU A 189 -10.63 -9.02 -15.47
C LEU A 189 -11.57 -9.41 -14.34
N PRO A 190 -12.24 -8.42 -13.68
CA PRO A 190 -13.27 -8.69 -12.67
C PRO A 190 -14.51 -9.32 -13.25
#